data_5454e9118979d50ab5d09cb09cae0d9b
#
_entry.id   5454e9118979d50ab5d09cb09cae0d9b
#
_cell.length_a   1.000
_cell.length_b   1.000
_cell.length_c   1.000
_cell.angle_alpha   90.00
_cell.angle_beta   90.00
_cell.angle_gamma   90.00
#
_symmetry.space_group_name_H-M   'P 1'
#
loop_
_entity.id
_entity.type
_entity.pdbx_description
1 polymer ?
#
loop_
_entity_poly.entity_id
_entity_poly.type
_entity_poly.pdbx_seq_one_letter_code
_entity_poly.pdbx_strand_id
1 'polypeptide(L)'
;TRQFDGTLTLIFQPAEEGQGGAEAMLADGLLERFPCDALFGMHNMPGLPAGHLGFREGPMMASQDLLNVTIEGVGGHGSMPHLAVDPLVAAASVVMALQTVVARNIDAQQAAVVTVGALQAGEAANVIPQQAILRLSLRALNAQVREQTLERVRAIIESQAQSFGCSSTIEHRPAYPVLVNHAAETEFARQVGVELIGADAVDGNTPKLMGSEDFAWMLQRCPGAYLFIGNGVSRPMVHNPAYDFNDDILLTGAAYWGALAESWLKPA
;
A
#
# COMPACT_ATOMS: atom_id res chain seq x y z
N THR A 1 -29.08 24.39 4.83
CA THR A 1 -28.47 25.74 4.99
C THR A 1 -26.98 25.52 5.22
N ARG A 2 -26.14 26.28 4.50
CA ARG A 2 -24.69 26.28 4.67
C ARG A 2 -24.35 26.91 6.04
N GLN A 3 -23.77 26.12 6.95
CA GLN A 3 -23.44 26.56 8.31
C GLN A 3 -21.91 26.62 8.54
N PHE A 4 -21.13 26.95 7.50
CA PHE A 4 -19.68 27.08 7.61
C PHE A 4 -19.15 28.26 6.79
N ASP A 5 -17.98 28.76 7.16
CA ASP A 5 -17.25 29.83 6.47
C ASP A 5 -15.96 29.22 5.86
N GLY A 6 -15.86 29.29 4.55
CA GLY A 6 -14.74 28.70 3.80
C GLY A 6 -15.19 27.95 2.56
N THR A 7 -14.28 27.12 2.02
CA THR A 7 -14.50 26.33 0.80
C THR A 7 -14.37 24.83 1.11
N LEU A 8 -15.39 24.05 0.77
CA LEU A 8 -15.36 22.61 0.77
C LEU A 8 -15.22 22.10 -0.66
N THR A 9 -14.17 21.35 -0.95
CA THR A 9 -13.95 20.68 -2.23
C THR A 9 -14.18 19.19 -2.08
N LEU A 10 -15.05 18.61 -2.90
CA LEU A 10 -15.26 17.16 -2.98
C LEU A 10 -14.36 16.60 -4.07
N ILE A 11 -13.52 15.64 -3.73
CA ILE A 11 -12.60 14.97 -4.64
C ILE A 11 -13.16 13.59 -4.98
N PHE A 12 -13.49 13.36 -6.26
CA PHE A 12 -13.89 12.05 -6.78
C PHE A 12 -12.69 11.42 -7.47
N GLN A 13 -11.86 10.74 -6.67
CA GLN A 13 -10.61 10.14 -7.12
C GLN A 13 -10.88 8.86 -7.91
N PRO A 14 -10.33 8.69 -9.12
CA PRO A 14 -10.41 7.46 -9.89
C PRO A 14 -9.25 6.50 -9.55
N ALA A 15 -9.36 5.24 -9.96
CA ALA A 15 -8.26 4.31 -10.20
C ALA A 15 -7.32 4.10 -8.99
N GLU A 16 -7.85 4.07 -7.76
CA GLU A 16 -7.07 3.73 -6.57
C GLU A 16 -6.47 2.31 -6.69
N GLU A 17 -7.21 1.36 -7.24
CA GLU A 17 -6.84 -0.05 -7.37
C GLU A 17 -5.64 -0.28 -8.34
N GLY A 18 -4.46 0.17 -7.92
CA GLY A 18 -3.18 -0.12 -8.58
C GLY A 18 -2.79 0.77 -9.77
N GLN A 19 -3.60 1.78 -10.13
CA GLN A 19 -3.29 2.70 -11.23
C GLN A 19 -2.86 4.09 -10.80
N GLY A 20 -2.90 4.42 -9.47
CA GLY A 20 -2.36 5.65 -8.91
C GLY A 20 -3.13 6.91 -9.30
N GLY A 21 -4.47 6.90 -9.20
CA GLY A 21 -5.31 8.04 -9.55
C GLY A 21 -5.04 9.28 -8.73
N ALA A 22 -4.67 9.15 -7.45
CA ALA A 22 -4.28 10.28 -6.61
C ALA A 22 -3.01 10.98 -7.15
N GLU A 23 -1.97 10.22 -7.50
CA GLU A 23 -0.74 10.76 -8.10
C GLU A 23 -1.03 11.46 -9.43
N ALA A 24 -1.87 10.84 -10.28
CA ALA A 24 -2.27 11.42 -11.56
C ALA A 24 -3.03 12.74 -11.39
N MET A 25 -3.96 12.82 -10.43
CA MET A 25 -4.68 14.07 -10.12
C MET A 25 -3.75 15.16 -9.61
N LEU A 26 -2.77 14.82 -8.76
CA LEU A 26 -1.75 15.75 -8.28
C LEU A 26 -0.87 16.26 -9.45
N ALA A 27 -0.46 15.38 -10.34
CA ALA A 27 0.33 15.74 -11.53
C ALA A 27 -0.45 16.63 -12.50
N ASP A 28 -1.79 16.48 -12.57
CA ASP A 28 -2.70 17.33 -13.33
C ASP A 28 -3.01 18.68 -12.63
N GLY A 29 -2.37 18.98 -11.49
CA GLY A 29 -2.50 20.24 -10.78
C GLY A 29 -3.71 20.32 -9.85
N LEU A 30 -4.09 19.24 -9.20
CA LEU A 30 -5.24 19.21 -8.26
C LEU A 30 -5.11 20.31 -7.19
N LEU A 31 -3.99 20.37 -6.48
CA LEU A 31 -3.80 21.30 -5.36
C LEU A 31 -3.47 22.72 -5.79
N GLU A 32 -2.94 22.90 -6.99
CA GLU A 32 -2.71 24.22 -7.60
C GLU A 32 -4.03 24.88 -8.03
N ARG A 33 -4.97 24.08 -8.56
CA ARG A 33 -6.30 24.55 -9.00
C ARG A 33 -7.30 24.65 -7.85
N PHE A 34 -7.16 23.77 -6.87
CA PHE A 34 -8.05 23.69 -5.70
C PHE A 34 -7.19 23.63 -4.43
N PRO A 35 -6.53 24.76 -4.05
CA PRO A 35 -5.72 24.79 -2.83
C PRO A 35 -6.59 24.51 -1.61
N CYS A 36 -6.03 23.76 -0.66
CA CYS A 36 -6.71 23.39 0.57
C CYS A 36 -5.73 23.40 1.75
N ASP A 37 -6.28 23.64 2.95
CA ASP A 37 -5.55 23.65 4.21
C ASP A 37 -5.43 22.23 4.81
N ALA A 38 -6.41 21.36 4.50
CA ALA A 38 -6.42 19.97 4.93
C ALA A 38 -7.17 19.06 3.95
N LEU A 39 -6.77 17.78 3.95
CA LEU A 39 -7.38 16.70 3.17
C LEU A 39 -7.83 15.55 4.07
N PHE A 40 -9.02 15.04 3.82
CA PHE A 40 -9.55 13.89 4.55
C PHE A 40 -10.05 12.81 3.60
N GLY A 41 -9.76 11.53 3.91
CA GLY A 41 -10.21 10.37 3.17
C GLY A 41 -10.80 9.32 4.11
N MET A 42 -11.73 8.48 3.61
CA MET A 42 -12.36 7.43 4.39
C MET A 42 -12.47 6.16 3.56
N HIS A 43 -12.15 5.03 4.18
CA HIS A 43 -12.36 3.71 3.61
C HIS A 43 -13.29 2.86 4.48
N ASN A 44 -14.16 2.08 3.89
CA ASN A 44 -14.95 1.12 4.64
C ASN A 44 -14.07 -0.09 5.03
N MET A 45 -14.22 -0.58 6.25
CA MET A 45 -13.36 -1.63 6.80
C MET A 45 -14.17 -2.78 7.40
N PRO A 46 -14.24 -3.94 6.71
CA PRO A 46 -14.71 -5.17 7.34
C PRO A 46 -13.80 -5.56 8.52
N GLY A 47 -14.41 -6.14 9.56
CA GLY A 47 -13.70 -6.44 10.80
C GLY A 47 -13.86 -5.36 11.88
N LEU A 48 -14.20 -4.13 11.50
CA LEU A 48 -14.68 -3.10 12.44
C LEU A 48 -16.21 -3.18 12.58
N PRO A 49 -16.79 -2.95 13.77
CA PRO A 49 -18.25 -2.91 13.95
C PRO A 49 -18.89 -1.88 13.00
N ALA A 50 -20.08 -2.20 12.50
CA ALA A 50 -20.75 -1.35 11.50
C ALA A 50 -20.95 0.08 12.03
N GLY A 51 -20.54 1.07 11.25
CA GLY A 51 -20.64 2.48 11.58
C GLY A 51 -19.67 3.02 12.62
N HIS A 52 -18.83 2.18 13.24
CA HIS A 52 -17.73 2.65 14.08
C HIS A 52 -16.67 3.33 13.24
N LEU A 53 -15.98 4.32 13.81
CA LEU A 53 -14.90 5.03 13.14
C LEU A 53 -13.54 4.64 13.72
N GLY A 54 -12.56 4.45 12.84
CA GLY A 54 -11.22 4.04 13.21
C GLY A 54 -10.17 5.05 12.74
N PHE A 55 -9.33 5.49 13.67
CA PHE A 55 -8.28 6.48 13.44
C PHE A 55 -6.93 5.95 13.90
N ARG A 56 -5.88 6.50 13.31
CA ARG A 56 -4.50 6.30 13.76
C ARG A 56 -3.64 7.48 13.36
N GLU A 57 -2.95 8.07 14.31
CA GLU A 57 -1.89 9.05 14.06
C GLU A 57 -0.65 8.36 13.48
N GLY A 58 0.05 9.06 12.59
CA GLY A 58 1.28 8.56 11.95
C GLY A 58 1.02 7.44 10.93
N PRO A 59 1.94 6.49 10.77
CA PRO A 59 1.83 5.42 9.76
C PRO A 59 0.60 4.54 10.02
N MET A 60 -0.30 4.48 9.04
CA MET A 60 -1.55 3.72 9.10
C MET A 60 -1.58 2.58 8.08
N MET A 61 -1.15 2.82 6.83
CA MET A 61 -1.10 1.82 5.77
C MET A 61 0.29 1.78 5.12
N ALA A 62 0.67 0.59 4.63
CA ALA A 62 2.00 0.36 4.12
C ALA A 62 2.25 0.99 2.75
N SER A 63 3.53 1.26 2.46
CA SER A 63 3.99 1.48 1.09
C SER A 63 3.85 0.20 0.26
N GLN A 64 3.84 0.35 -1.07
CA GLN A 64 3.92 -0.75 -2.00
C GLN A 64 4.96 -0.44 -3.09
N ASP A 65 5.86 -1.41 -3.30
CA ASP A 65 6.80 -1.43 -4.41
C ASP A 65 6.64 -2.74 -5.18
N LEU A 66 6.61 -2.64 -6.51
CA LEU A 66 6.54 -3.79 -7.40
C LEU A 66 7.85 -3.92 -8.18
N LEU A 67 8.42 -5.12 -8.21
CA LEU A 67 9.61 -5.42 -8.99
C LEU A 67 9.32 -6.54 -9.98
N ASN A 68 9.66 -6.30 -11.25
CA ASN A 68 9.79 -7.34 -12.26
C ASN A 68 11.28 -7.63 -12.43
N VAL A 69 11.66 -8.87 -12.22
CA VAL A 69 13.05 -9.32 -12.29
C VAL A 69 13.19 -10.33 -13.40
N THR A 70 14.09 -10.07 -14.33
CA THR A 70 14.50 -11.03 -15.36
C THR A 70 15.89 -11.53 -15.02
N ILE A 71 16.06 -12.84 -14.87
CA ILE A 71 17.36 -13.50 -14.73
C ILE A 71 17.66 -14.17 -16.06
N GLU A 72 18.76 -13.76 -16.68
CA GLU A 72 19.20 -14.27 -17.98
C GLU A 72 20.39 -15.21 -17.81
N GLY A 73 20.31 -16.36 -18.45
CA GLY A 73 21.34 -17.37 -18.52
C GLY A 73 21.65 -17.78 -19.96
N VAL A 74 22.04 -19.01 -20.16
CA VAL A 74 22.25 -19.61 -21.46
C VAL A 74 21.46 -20.92 -21.54
N GLY A 75 20.41 -20.92 -22.35
CA GLY A 75 19.55 -22.09 -22.56
C GLY A 75 20.29 -23.24 -23.23
N GLY A 76 19.79 -24.47 -23.01
CA GLY A 76 20.45 -25.66 -23.56
C GLY A 76 19.67 -26.95 -23.41
N HIS A 77 20.25 -28.01 -23.89
CA HIS A 77 19.69 -29.37 -23.77
C HIS A 77 19.84 -29.87 -22.32
N GLY A 78 18.75 -30.29 -21.70
CA GLY A 78 18.75 -30.73 -20.29
C GLY A 78 19.71 -31.85 -19.96
N SER A 79 20.15 -32.68 -20.95
CA SER A 79 21.18 -33.71 -20.75
C SER A 79 22.63 -33.19 -20.82
N MET A 80 22.84 -31.90 -21.19
CA MET A 80 24.16 -31.28 -21.32
C MET A 80 24.25 -29.99 -20.50
N PRO A 81 23.94 -29.99 -19.18
CA PRO A 81 23.88 -28.78 -18.39
C PRO A 81 25.20 -28.02 -18.26
N HIS A 82 26.33 -28.71 -18.49
CA HIS A 82 27.68 -28.12 -18.50
C HIS A 82 27.95 -27.19 -19.69
N LEU A 83 27.07 -27.17 -20.70
CA LEU A 83 27.09 -26.22 -21.85
C LEU A 83 26.06 -25.07 -21.71
N ALA A 84 25.35 -25.03 -20.59
CA ALA A 84 24.32 -24.02 -20.32
C ALA A 84 24.65 -23.23 -19.06
N VAL A 85 23.90 -22.15 -18.85
CA VAL A 85 23.86 -21.38 -17.59
C VAL A 85 22.39 -21.30 -17.19
N ASP A 86 22.02 -22.01 -16.13
CA ASP A 86 20.63 -22.26 -15.80
C ASP A 86 20.00 -21.14 -14.96
N PRO A 87 19.15 -20.27 -15.55
CA PRO A 87 18.50 -19.19 -14.82
C PRO A 87 17.36 -19.66 -13.90
N LEU A 88 16.81 -20.87 -14.12
CA LEU A 88 15.78 -21.43 -13.24
C LEU A 88 16.37 -21.77 -11.87
N VAL A 89 17.54 -22.37 -11.83
CA VAL A 89 18.26 -22.68 -10.58
C VAL A 89 18.66 -21.40 -9.87
N ALA A 90 19.17 -20.40 -10.62
CA ALA A 90 19.50 -19.09 -10.08
C ALA A 90 18.25 -18.39 -9.48
N ALA A 91 17.11 -18.40 -10.17
CA ALA A 91 15.87 -17.84 -9.69
C ALA A 91 15.34 -18.53 -8.42
N ALA A 92 15.42 -19.85 -8.35
CA ALA A 92 15.06 -20.59 -7.14
C ALA A 92 15.94 -20.19 -5.94
N SER A 93 17.25 -20.03 -6.16
CA SER A 93 18.18 -19.54 -5.15
C SER A 93 17.84 -18.11 -4.70
N VAL A 94 17.51 -17.21 -5.62
CA VAL A 94 17.04 -15.85 -5.32
C VAL A 94 15.81 -15.90 -4.41
N VAL A 95 14.80 -16.70 -4.73
CA VAL A 95 13.58 -16.84 -3.91
C VAL A 95 13.93 -17.24 -2.48
N MET A 96 14.80 -18.22 -2.30
CA MET A 96 15.23 -18.67 -0.97
C MET A 96 16.05 -17.62 -0.23
N ALA A 97 16.98 -16.95 -0.90
CA ALA A 97 17.81 -15.91 -0.29
C ALA A 97 17.01 -14.69 0.13
N LEU A 98 15.99 -14.30 -0.64
CA LEU A 98 15.10 -13.17 -0.32
C LEU A 98 14.35 -13.37 1.01
N GLN A 99 14.11 -14.60 1.46
CA GLN A 99 13.47 -14.86 2.76
C GLN A 99 14.32 -14.34 3.93
N THR A 100 15.61 -14.09 3.72
CA THR A 100 16.51 -13.53 4.75
C THR A 100 16.37 -12.04 4.92
N VAL A 101 15.78 -11.31 3.97
CA VAL A 101 15.68 -9.84 4.01
C VAL A 101 14.99 -9.39 5.29
N VAL A 102 13.74 -9.78 5.48
CA VAL A 102 12.98 -9.41 6.67
C VAL A 102 13.56 -10.08 7.91
N ALA A 103 13.86 -11.38 7.81
CA ALA A 103 14.27 -12.16 8.98
C ALA A 103 15.68 -11.82 9.53
N ARG A 104 16.57 -11.16 8.77
CA ARG A 104 17.97 -10.92 9.14
C ARG A 104 18.49 -9.51 8.89
N ASN A 105 17.75 -8.65 8.17
CA ASN A 105 18.21 -7.31 7.83
C ASN A 105 17.30 -6.19 8.35
N ILE A 106 16.04 -6.51 8.66
CA ILE A 106 15.08 -5.54 9.20
C ILE A 106 15.00 -5.72 10.71
N ASP A 107 14.97 -4.61 11.45
CA ASP A 107 14.75 -4.62 12.90
C ASP A 107 13.44 -5.37 13.21
N ALA A 108 13.48 -6.29 14.18
CA ALA A 108 12.33 -7.12 14.57
C ALA A 108 11.12 -6.31 15.09
N GLN A 109 11.32 -5.04 15.46
CA GLN A 109 10.24 -4.13 15.85
C GLN A 109 9.64 -3.38 14.67
N GLN A 110 10.21 -3.51 13.46
CA GLN A 110 9.74 -2.86 12.23
C GLN A 110 8.98 -3.85 11.36
N ALA A 111 7.92 -3.37 10.70
CA ALA A 111 7.12 -4.19 9.81
C ALA A 111 7.55 -3.98 8.35
N ALA A 112 7.93 -5.08 7.71
CA ALA A 112 8.16 -5.16 6.27
C ALA A 112 7.70 -6.52 5.72
N VAL A 113 7.32 -6.55 4.45
CA VAL A 113 6.95 -7.77 3.73
C VAL A 113 7.68 -7.81 2.39
N VAL A 114 8.29 -8.96 2.10
CA VAL A 114 8.86 -9.28 0.79
C VAL A 114 8.17 -10.54 0.27
N THR A 115 7.39 -10.39 -0.79
CA THR A 115 6.66 -11.50 -1.41
C THR A 115 7.17 -11.71 -2.82
N VAL A 116 7.55 -12.94 -3.15
CA VAL A 116 7.71 -13.40 -4.54
C VAL A 116 6.38 -14.00 -4.96
N GLY A 117 5.58 -13.23 -5.71
CA GLY A 117 4.24 -13.63 -6.13
C GLY A 117 4.22 -14.54 -7.36
N ALA A 118 5.29 -14.51 -8.17
CA ALA A 118 5.43 -15.39 -9.33
C ALA A 118 6.90 -15.71 -9.60
N LEU A 119 7.13 -16.95 -10.07
CA LEU A 119 8.36 -17.39 -10.72
C LEU A 119 7.95 -18.17 -11.97
N GLN A 120 8.43 -17.77 -13.13
CA GLN A 120 8.12 -18.38 -14.43
C GLN A 120 9.43 -18.65 -15.18
N ALA A 121 9.68 -19.92 -15.53
CA ALA A 121 10.87 -20.35 -16.27
C ALA A 121 10.62 -21.67 -16.97
N GLY A 122 10.96 -21.75 -18.26
CA GLY A 122 10.90 -22.95 -19.06
C GLY A 122 9.48 -23.48 -19.34
N GLU A 123 9.38 -24.39 -20.31
CA GLU A 123 8.12 -25.02 -20.73
C GLU A 123 8.25 -26.53 -20.86
N ALA A 124 9.47 -27.05 -21.06
CA ALA A 124 9.73 -28.46 -21.32
C ALA A 124 10.77 -29.05 -20.35
N ALA A 125 10.52 -30.25 -19.89
CA ALA A 125 11.34 -30.91 -18.89
C ALA A 125 12.79 -31.23 -19.34
N ASN A 126 13.05 -31.30 -20.63
CA ASN A 126 14.36 -31.62 -21.22
C ASN A 126 15.11 -30.39 -21.80
N VAL A 127 14.64 -29.17 -21.50
CA VAL A 127 15.20 -27.90 -21.99
C VAL A 127 15.53 -27.00 -20.82
N ILE A 128 16.79 -26.54 -20.72
CA ILE A 128 17.17 -25.44 -19.82
C ILE A 128 16.74 -24.13 -20.48
N PRO A 129 15.94 -23.28 -19.81
CA PRO A 129 15.43 -22.05 -20.40
C PRO A 129 16.52 -21.00 -20.57
N GLN A 130 16.28 -20.01 -21.42
CA GLN A 130 17.16 -18.85 -21.60
C GLN A 130 17.01 -17.83 -20.46
N GLN A 131 15.81 -17.74 -19.87
CA GLN A 131 15.50 -16.75 -18.84
C GLN A 131 14.52 -17.30 -17.80
N ALA A 132 14.53 -16.67 -16.63
CA ALA A 132 13.54 -16.82 -15.58
C ALA A 132 13.01 -15.44 -15.16
N ILE A 133 11.70 -15.33 -14.93
CA ILE A 133 11.03 -14.09 -14.56
C ILE A 133 10.45 -14.25 -13.15
N LEU A 134 10.75 -13.28 -12.25
CA LEU A 134 10.14 -13.19 -10.94
C LEU A 134 9.35 -11.89 -10.84
N ARG A 135 8.22 -11.94 -10.13
CA ARG A 135 7.43 -10.75 -9.79
C ARG A 135 7.32 -10.65 -8.28
N LEU A 136 7.76 -9.50 -7.76
CA LEU A 136 7.83 -9.26 -6.33
C LEU A 136 6.93 -8.10 -5.92
N SER A 137 6.41 -8.17 -4.69
CA SER A 137 5.77 -7.06 -3.99
C SER A 137 6.48 -6.85 -2.66
N LEU A 138 6.92 -5.61 -2.41
CA LEU A 138 7.54 -5.19 -1.17
C LEU A 138 6.63 -4.20 -0.47
N ARG A 139 6.53 -4.31 0.86
CA ARG A 139 5.71 -3.43 1.68
C ARG A 139 6.44 -3.05 2.96
N ALA A 140 6.27 -1.82 3.43
CA ALA A 140 6.83 -1.33 4.69
C ALA A 140 5.93 -0.24 5.29
N LEU A 141 5.94 -0.12 6.62
CA LEU A 141 5.21 0.93 7.36
C LEU A 141 6.09 2.14 7.73
N ASN A 142 7.31 2.19 7.19
CA ASN A 142 8.28 3.24 7.45
C ASN A 142 9.12 3.47 6.19
N ALA A 143 9.35 4.72 5.80
CA ALA A 143 10.07 5.06 4.58
C ALA A 143 11.54 4.60 4.61
N GLN A 144 12.20 4.67 5.77
CA GLN A 144 13.58 4.20 5.92
C GLN A 144 13.68 2.67 5.79
N VAL A 145 12.74 1.95 6.41
CA VAL A 145 12.65 0.48 6.30
C VAL A 145 12.34 0.06 4.85
N ARG A 146 11.49 0.82 4.15
CA ARG A 146 11.20 0.64 2.72
C ARG A 146 12.49 0.70 1.90
N GLU A 147 13.28 1.75 2.06
CA GLU A 147 14.53 1.93 1.31
C GLU A 147 15.53 0.82 1.62
N GLN A 148 15.76 0.52 2.89
CA GLN A 148 16.62 -0.58 3.32
C GLN A 148 16.19 -1.93 2.72
N THR A 149 14.88 -2.19 2.67
CA THR A 149 14.33 -3.42 2.07
C THR A 149 14.61 -3.47 0.58
N LEU A 150 14.38 -2.36 -0.15
CA LEU A 150 14.65 -2.26 -1.58
C LEU A 150 16.13 -2.47 -1.91
N GLU A 151 17.02 -1.80 -1.20
CA GLU A 151 18.48 -1.94 -1.37
C GLU A 151 18.91 -3.40 -1.15
N ARG A 152 18.41 -4.02 -0.07
CA ARG A 152 18.79 -5.38 0.27
C ARG A 152 18.26 -6.41 -0.73
N VAL A 153 17.03 -6.25 -1.17
CA VAL A 153 16.41 -7.10 -2.20
C VAL A 153 17.22 -7.04 -3.51
N ARG A 154 17.58 -5.85 -3.98
CA ARG A 154 18.41 -5.65 -5.18
C ARG A 154 19.76 -6.34 -5.06
N ALA A 155 20.47 -6.08 -3.98
CA ALA A 155 21.79 -6.69 -3.73
C ALA A 155 21.75 -8.23 -3.70
N ILE A 156 20.71 -8.83 -3.12
CA ILE A 156 20.52 -10.28 -3.10
C ILE A 156 20.25 -10.81 -4.51
N ILE A 157 19.36 -10.20 -5.27
CA ILE A 157 19.03 -10.64 -6.63
C ILE A 157 20.29 -10.64 -7.50
N GLU A 158 21.03 -9.53 -7.53
CA GLU A 158 22.22 -9.36 -8.33
C GLU A 158 23.32 -10.38 -7.93
N SER A 159 23.60 -10.49 -6.62
CA SER A 159 24.64 -11.40 -6.13
C SER A 159 24.29 -12.87 -6.37
N GLN A 160 23.04 -13.27 -6.17
CA GLN A 160 22.60 -14.64 -6.42
C GLN A 160 22.64 -14.96 -7.92
N ALA A 161 22.13 -14.11 -8.79
CA ALA A 161 22.20 -14.32 -10.24
C ALA A 161 23.67 -14.49 -10.69
N GLN A 162 24.53 -13.59 -10.26
CA GLN A 162 25.96 -13.64 -10.58
C GLN A 162 26.65 -14.93 -10.09
N SER A 163 26.31 -15.43 -8.91
CA SER A 163 26.89 -16.66 -8.35
C SER A 163 26.62 -17.90 -9.18
N PHE A 164 25.54 -17.88 -10.00
CA PHE A 164 25.20 -18.93 -10.95
C PHE A 164 25.67 -18.63 -12.38
N GLY A 165 26.42 -17.54 -12.60
CA GLY A 165 26.86 -17.11 -13.93
C GLY A 165 25.79 -16.41 -14.77
N CYS A 166 24.64 -16.08 -14.18
CA CYS A 166 23.55 -15.36 -14.80
C CYS A 166 23.70 -13.84 -14.63
N SER A 167 23.04 -13.08 -15.50
CA SER A 167 22.77 -11.65 -15.30
C SER A 167 21.35 -11.43 -14.79
N SER A 168 21.09 -10.26 -14.21
CA SER A 168 19.76 -9.86 -13.77
C SER A 168 19.42 -8.44 -14.18
N THR A 169 18.15 -8.22 -14.54
CA THR A 169 17.55 -6.90 -14.78
C THR A 169 16.39 -6.72 -13.83
N ILE A 170 16.34 -5.57 -13.15
CA ILE A 170 15.31 -5.25 -12.17
C ILE A 170 14.57 -3.99 -12.62
N GLU A 171 13.31 -4.17 -13.02
CA GLU A 171 12.39 -3.08 -13.28
C GLU A 171 11.62 -2.79 -11.99
N HIS A 172 11.82 -1.59 -11.43
CA HIS A 172 11.14 -1.15 -10.22
C HIS A 172 10.04 -0.15 -10.54
N ARG A 173 8.85 -0.44 -10.07
CA ARG A 173 7.70 0.45 -10.10
C ARG A 173 7.30 0.79 -8.66
N PRO A 174 7.64 1.99 -8.14
CA PRO A 174 7.02 2.50 -6.91
C PRO A 174 5.52 2.63 -7.16
N ALA A 175 4.70 1.99 -6.33
CA ALA A 175 3.25 2.09 -6.45
C ALA A 175 2.70 3.15 -5.49
N TYR A 176 2.87 2.94 -4.17
CA TYR A 176 2.34 3.86 -3.17
C TYR A 176 3.36 4.11 -2.05
N PRO A 177 3.47 5.34 -1.54
CA PRO A 177 4.24 5.62 -0.32
C PRO A 177 3.52 5.09 0.91
N VAL A 178 4.16 5.17 2.07
CA VAL A 178 3.50 4.93 3.36
C VAL A 178 2.43 5.98 3.55
N LEU A 179 1.20 5.56 3.88
CA LEU A 179 0.14 6.48 4.29
C LEU A 179 0.42 6.90 5.73
N VAL A 180 0.69 8.19 5.91
CA VAL A 180 1.04 8.79 7.20
C VAL A 180 0.05 9.89 7.51
N ASN A 181 -0.79 9.68 8.51
CA ASN A 181 -1.74 10.67 9.00
C ASN A 181 -1.04 11.73 9.84
N HIS A 182 -1.42 12.99 9.65
CA HIS A 182 -0.91 14.11 10.43
C HIS A 182 -1.62 14.19 11.78
N ALA A 183 -0.86 14.42 12.85
CA ALA A 183 -1.36 14.33 14.22
C ALA A 183 -2.53 15.27 14.52
N ALA A 184 -2.40 16.55 14.15
CA ALA A 184 -3.40 17.57 14.44
C ALA A 184 -4.73 17.29 13.71
N GLU A 185 -4.66 16.95 12.41
CA GLU A 185 -5.82 16.66 11.57
C GLU A 185 -6.48 15.34 12.01
N THR A 186 -5.68 14.35 12.41
CA THR A 186 -6.20 13.07 12.92
C THR A 186 -6.94 13.25 14.23
N GLU A 187 -6.38 13.99 15.17
CA GLU A 187 -7.03 14.24 16.46
C GLU A 187 -8.30 15.07 16.28
N PHE A 188 -8.25 16.10 15.43
CA PHE A 188 -9.44 16.89 15.10
C PHE A 188 -10.55 16.01 14.51
N ALA A 189 -10.23 15.21 13.49
CA ALA A 189 -11.19 14.33 12.82
C ALA A 189 -11.76 13.27 13.78
N ARG A 190 -10.91 12.75 14.70
CA ARG A 190 -11.33 11.81 15.76
C ARG A 190 -12.32 12.45 16.73
N GLN A 191 -12.07 13.69 17.16
CA GLN A 191 -12.97 14.41 18.07
C GLN A 191 -14.35 14.65 17.45
N VAL A 192 -14.40 15.01 16.16
CA VAL A 192 -15.67 15.13 15.43
C VAL A 192 -16.41 13.79 15.42
N GLY A 193 -15.69 12.67 15.24
CA GLY A 193 -16.29 11.35 15.33
C GLY A 193 -16.88 11.06 16.72
N VAL A 194 -16.14 11.38 17.78
CA VAL A 194 -16.60 11.21 19.17
C VAL A 194 -17.85 12.06 19.46
N GLU A 195 -17.89 13.30 18.99
CA GLU A 195 -19.06 14.18 19.15
C GLU A 195 -20.29 13.66 18.39
N LEU A 196 -20.08 13.04 17.23
CA LEU A 196 -21.18 12.58 16.38
C LEU A 196 -21.78 11.25 16.82
N ILE A 197 -20.93 10.24 17.15
CA ILE A 197 -21.38 8.86 17.40
C ILE A 197 -21.00 8.32 18.78
N GLY A 198 -20.37 9.13 19.62
CA GLY A 198 -19.94 8.74 20.97
C GLY A 198 -18.56 8.05 21.01
N ALA A 199 -17.89 8.18 22.16
CA ALA A 199 -16.52 7.70 22.35
C ALA A 199 -16.39 6.16 22.21
N ASP A 200 -17.42 5.42 22.60
CA ASP A 200 -17.41 3.95 22.54
C ASP A 200 -17.43 3.40 21.11
N ALA A 201 -17.82 4.22 20.13
CA ALA A 201 -17.88 3.88 18.71
C ALA A 201 -16.67 4.42 17.91
N VAL A 202 -15.66 5.00 18.58
CA VAL A 202 -14.49 5.60 17.96
C VAL A 202 -13.20 4.97 18.49
N ASP A 203 -12.50 4.23 17.63
CA ASP A 203 -11.15 3.72 17.93
C ASP A 203 -10.09 4.73 17.47
N GLY A 204 -9.36 5.33 18.41
CA GLY A 204 -8.30 6.28 18.14
C GLY A 204 -6.93 5.65 17.84
N ASN A 205 -6.82 4.32 17.87
CA ASN A 205 -5.55 3.62 17.66
C ASN A 205 -5.73 2.28 16.91
N THR A 206 -6.46 2.32 15.79
CA THR A 206 -6.67 1.14 14.95
C THR A 206 -5.34 0.47 14.57
N PRO A 207 -5.30 -0.86 14.41
CA PRO A 207 -4.10 -1.56 13.95
C PRO A 207 -3.60 -1.01 12.61
N LYS A 208 -2.27 -0.95 12.46
CA LYS A 208 -1.64 -0.67 11.17
C LYS A 208 -1.94 -1.79 10.18
N LEU A 209 -2.15 -1.43 8.90
CA LEU A 209 -2.41 -2.40 7.84
C LEU A 209 -1.23 -2.48 6.87
N MET A 210 -0.96 -3.70 6.40
CA MET A 210 0.01 -3.92 5.31
C MET A 210 -0.63 -3.74 3.92
N GLY A 211 -1.92 -3.37 3.84
CA GLY A 211 -2.53 -2.79 2.65
C GLY A 211 -1.90 -1.44 2.31
N SER A 212 -2.04 -1.00 1.09
CA SER A 212 -1.58 0.31 0.60
C SER A 212 -2.75 1.12 0.08
N GLU A 213 -2.59 2.44 0.03
CA GLU A 213 -3.61 3.41 -0.36
C GLU A 213 -2.95 4.58 -1.08
N ASP A 214 -3.42 4.96 -2.25
CA ASP A 214 -2.78 6.02 -3.04
C ASP A 214 -3.09 7.44 -2.54
N PHE A 215 -4.10 7.62 -1.67
CA PHE A 215 -4.32 8.86 -0.93
C PHE A 215 -3.08 9.29 -0.13
N ALA A 216 -2.17 8.36 0.14
CA ALA A 216 -0.85 8.63 0.71
C ALA A 216 -0.06 9.69 -0.07
N TRP A 217 -0.20 9.76 -1.40
CA TRP A 217 0.41 10.81 -2.23
C TRP A 217 -0.15 12.20 -1.93
N MET A 218 -1.46 12.28 -1.67
CA MET A 218 -2.11 13.55 -1.29
C MET A 218 -1.63 14.02 0.08
N LEU A 219 -1.49 13.11 1.06
CA LEU A 219 -1.00 13.43 2.40
C LEU A 219 0.48 13.87 2.44
N GLN A 220 1.27 13.55 1.43
CA GLN A 220 2.63 14.09 1.27
C GLN A 220 2.66 15.54 0.80
N ARG A 221 1.56 16.06 0.29
CA ARG A 221 1.47 17.40 -0.32
C ARG A 221 0.61 18.38 0.51
N CYS A 222 -0.32 17.86 1.30
CA CYS A 222 -1.20 18.66 2.14
C CYS A 222 -1.47 17.92 3.46
N PRO A 223 -1.50 18.61 4.61
CA PRO A 223 -1.87 17.99 5.88
C PRO A 223 -3.25 17.33 5.81
N GLY A 224 -3.47 16.28 6.60
CA GLY A 224 -4.75 15.61 6.58
C GLY A 224 -4.75 14.28 7.31
N ALA A 225 -5.86 13.57 7.22
CA ALA A 225 -6.05 12.27 7.82
C ALA A 225 -6.90 11.34 6.96
N TYR A 226 -6.53 10.07 6.99
CA TYR A 226 -7.31 8.97 6.45
C TYR A 226 -7.88 8.16 7.60
N LEU A 227 -9.13 7.74 7.48
CA LEU A 227 -9.83 7.00 8.53
C LEU A 227 -10.60 5.81 7.97
N PHE A 228 -11.01 4.91 8.86
CA PHE A 228 -11.88 3.79 8.52
C PHE A 228 -13.29 4.00 9.06
N ILE A 229 -14.29 3.53 8.30
CA ILE A 229 -15.65 3.29 8.79
C ILE A 229 -15.92 1.78 8.76
N GLY A 230 -16.38 1.23 9.88
CA GLY A 230 -16.62 -0.20 10.01
C GLY A 230 -17.75 -0.68 9.11
N ASN A 231 -17.48 -1.76 8.35
CA ASN A 231 -18.44 -2.44 7.47
C ASN A 231 -19.17 -3.60 8.19
N GLY A 232 -18.75 -3.94 9.43
CA GLY A 232 -19.25 -5.05 10.26
C GLY A 232 -18.20 -6.12 10.52
N VAL A 233 -18.21 -6.68 11.74
CA VAL A 233 -17.16 -7.61 12.22
C VAL A 233 -17.12 -8.95 11.50
N SER A 234 -18.24 -9.42 10.97
CA SER A 234 -18.37 -10.75 10.35
C SER A 234 -18.48 -10.68 8.83
N ARG A 235 -18.24 -9.51 8.22
CA ARG A 235 -18.30 -9.34 6.78
C ARG A 235 -17.01 -9.83 6.11
N PRO A 236 -17.09 -10.43 4.89
CA PRO A 236 -15.91 -10.75 4.10
C PRO A 236 -15.06 -9.50 3.86
N MET A 237 -13.73 -9.67 3.85
CA MET A 237 -12.80 -8.59 3.56
C MET A 237 -12.98 -8.08 2.13
N VAL A 238 -12.57 -6.84 1.89
CA VAL A 238 -12.41 -6.27 0.54
C VAL A 238 -11.60 -7.21 -0.36
N HIS A 239 -11.83 -7.20 -1.65
CA HIS A 239 -11.28 -8.14 -2.65
C HIS A 239 -11.75 -9.61 -2.52
N ASN A 240 -12.54 -9.97 -1.53
CA ASN A 240 -13.18 -11.28 -1.49
C ASN A 240 -14.35 -11.30 -2.48
N PRO A 241 -14.55 -12.37 -3.29
CA PRO A 241 -15.70 -12.45 -4.21
C PRO A 241 -17.08 -12.34 -3.54
N ALA A 242 -17.16 -12.63 -2.23
CA ALA A 242 -18.38 -12.50 -1.44
C ALA A 242 -18.45 -11.16 -0.65
N TYR A 243 -17.53 -10.22 -0.94
CA TYR A 243 -17.58 -8.89 -0.32
C TYR A 243 -18.86 -8.17 -0.74
N ASP A 244 -19.50 -7.53 0.25
CA ASP A 244 -20.68 -6.71 0.07
C ASP A 244 -20.58 -5.48 0.98
N PHE A 245 -20.80 -4.31 0.40
CA PHE A 245 -20.82 -3.06 1.15
C PHE A 245 -22.05 -3.02 2.07
N ASN A 246 -21.87 -2.55 3.29
CA ASN A 246 -22.97 -2.42 4.23
C ASN A 246 -23.67 -1.07 4.08
N ASP A 247 -24.80 -1.03 3.40
CA ASP A 247 -25.58 0.19 3.15
C ASP A 247 -26.05 0.89 4.44
N ASP A 248 -26.16 0.17 5.56
CA ASP A 248 -26.54 0.77 6.85
C ASP A 248 -25.54 1.83 7.36
N ILE A 249 -24.28 1.79 6.88
CA ILE A 249 -23.25 2.76 7.27
C ILE A 249 -23.25 4.04 6.43
N LEU A 250 -23.99 4.10 5.33
CA LEU A 250 -24.03 5.26 4.42
C LEU A 250 -24.42 6.54 5.15
N LEU A 251 -25.46 6.47 6.00
CA LEU A 251 -25.93 7.63 6.75
C LEU A 251 -24.87 8.13 7.74
N THR A 252 -24.20 7.22 8.45
CA THR A 252 -23.11 7.56 9.38
C THR A 252 -21.95 8.23 8.65
N GLY A 253 -21.51 7.67 7.52
CA GLY A 253 -20.44 8.25 6.70
C GLY A 253 -20.78 9.64 6.17
N ALA A 254 -22.00 9.81 5.64
CA ALA A 254 -22.45 11.09 5.13
C ALA A 254 -22.58 12.15 6.23
N ALA A 255 -23.13 11.77 7.40
CA ALA A 255 -23.26 12.65 8.55
C ALA A 255 -21.87 13.08 9.09
N TYR A 256 -20.90 12.12 9.11
CA TYR A 256 -19.54 12.41 9.52
C TYR A 256 -18.87 13.45 8.60
N TRP A 257 -18.98 13.31 7.27
CA TRP A 257 -18.45 14.30 6.33
C TRP A 257 -19.06 15.68 6.51
N GLY A 258 -20.37 15.74 6.76
CA GLY A 258 -21.07 17.01 7.09
C GLY A 258 -20.53 17.63 8.38
N ALA A 259 -20.47 16.85 9.46
CA ALA A 259 -19.96 17.30 10.75
C ALA A 259 -18.50 17.74 10.69
N LEU A 260 -17.65 17.01 9.97
CA LEU A 260 -16.24 17.35 9.78
C LEU A 260 -16.10 18.70 9.05
N ALA A 261 -16.81 18.90 7.95
CA ALA A 261 -16.77 20.15 7.20
C ALA A 261 -17.27 21.36 8.03
N GLU A 262 -18.40 21.21 8.74
CA GLU A 262 -18.96 22.27 9.59
C GLU A 262 -18.04 22.58 10.79
N SER A 263 -17.36 21.57 11.35
CA SER A 263 -16.45 21.76 12.47
C SER A 263 -15.11 22.36 12.05
N TRP A 264 -14.55 21.97 10.90
CA TRP A 264 -13.28 22.49 10.38
C TRP A 264 -13.42 23.94 9.90
N LEU A 265 -14.55 24.25 9.25
CA LEU A 265 -14.83 25.56 8.65
C LEU A 265 -15.72 26.44 9.54
N LYS A 266 -15.67 26.30 10.86
CA LYS A 266 -16.42 27.16 11.78
C LYS A 266 -16.01 28.61 11.58
N PRO A 267 -16.98 29.55 11.57
CA PRO A 267 -16.68 30.98 11.66
C PRO A 267 -15.86 31.28 12.92
N ALA A 268 -14.89 32.19 12.78
CA ALA A 268 -14.04 32.64 13.88
C ALA A 268 -14.83 33.34 14.99
#